data_5826bc39b274e519636a334ae70884f0
#
_entry.id   5826bc39b274e519636a334ae70884f0
#
_cell.length_a   1.000
_cell.length_b   1.000
_cell.length_c   1.000
_cell.angle_alpha   90.00
_cell.angle_beta   90.00
_cell.angle_gamma   90.00
#
_symmetry.space_group_name_H-M   'P 1'
#
loop_
_entity.id
_entity.type
_entity.pdbx_description
1 polymer ?
#
loop_
_entity_poly.entity_id
_entity_poly.type
_entity_poly.pdbx_seq_one_letter_code
_entity_poly.pdbx_strand_id
1 'polypeptide(L)'
;MITGKRYLNCKLGVDIVGVFIVKVGAFIVKTWAYFIAFLIWLIGGFDTLAKVLMGLMLIDYASGVYAGYKLKNLNSKRAYKGIEKKLWILALLCGASLMHRLVPGIGFRNLVGIFYCATELLSIVENAAKAGVPVPKKLKKALEQLKDEDREKKE
;
A
#
# COMPACT_ATOMS: atom_id res chain seq x y z
N MET A 1 -20.99 -35.72 48.37
CA MET A 1 -19.67 -36.02 47.72
C MET A 1 -19.68 -35.95 46.17
N ILE A 2 -20.80 -35.53 45.54
CA ILE A 2 -20.97 -35.48 44.07
C ILE A 2 -20.69 -34.06 43.49
N THR A 3 -20.80 -33.02 44.29
CA THR A 3 -20.66 -31.61 43.85
C THR A 3 -19.22 -31.20 43.50
N GLY A 4 -18.21 -31.73 44.22
CA GLY A 4 -16.80 -31.32 44.00
C GLY A 4 -16.22 -31.79 42.65
N LYS A 5 -16.63 -33.01 42.15
CA LYS A 5 -16.15 -33.51 40.85
C LYS A 5 -16.70 -32.73 39.64
N ARG A 6 -17.93 -32.22 39.72
CA ARG A 6 -18.50 -31.39 38.63
C ARG A 6 -17.83 -30.03 38.55
N TYR A 7 -17.49 -29.38 39.68
CA TYR A 7 -16.75 -28.11 39.66
C TYR A 7 -15.34 -28.26 39.12
N LEU A 8 -14.62 -29.35 39.48
CA LEU A 8 -13.29 -29.61 38.95
C LEU A 8 -13.29 -29.83 37.43
N ASN A 9 -14.24 -30.62 36.89
CA ASN A 9 -14.33 -30.87 35.48
C ASN A 9 -14.76 -29.64 34.67
N CYS A 10 -15.60 -28.75 35.23
CA CYS A 10 -15.98 -27.50 34.59
C CYS A 10 -14.79 -26.52 34.54
N LYS A 11 -13.99 -26.41 35.61
CA LYS A 11 -12.81 -25.56 35.67
C LYS A 11 -11.71 -26.05 34.71
N LEU A 12 -11.45 -27.37 34.68
CA LEU A 12 -10.52 -27.97 33.72
C LEU A 12 -10.94 -27.75 32.25
N GLY A 13 -12.23 -27.85 31.94
CA GLY A 13 -12.77 -27.58 30.60
C GLY A 13 -12.59 -26.13 30.16
N VAL A 14 -12.82 -25.18 31.07
CA VAL A 14 -12.60 -23.74 30.79
C VAL A 14 -11.14 -23.45 30.56
N ASP A 15 -10.23 -24.05 31.36
CA ASP A 15 -8.78 -23.87 31.20
C ASP A 15 -8.27 -24.44 29.87
N ILE A 16 -8.76 -25.61 29.45
CA ILE A 16 -8.40 -26.24 28.17
C ILE A 16 -8.87 -25.39 26.98
N VAL A 17 -10.11 -24.91 27.03
CA VAL A 17 -10.65 -24.03 25.97
C VAL A 17 -9.88 -22.71 25.92
N GLY A 18 -9.54 -22.12 27.06
CA GLY A 18 -8.72 -20.90 27.12
C GLY A 18 -7.33 -21.09 26.49
N VAL A 19 -6.65 -22.17 26.85
CA VAL A 19 -5.33 -22.51 26.26
C VAL A 19 -5.43 -22.77 24.75
N PHE A 20 -6.50 -23.42 24.30
CA PHE A 20 -6.73 -23.67 22.89
C PHE A 20 -6.95 -22.36 22.10
N ILE A 21 -7.79 -21.45 22.60
CA ILE A 21 -8.05 -20.15 21.99
C ILE A 21 -6.76 -19.32 21.89
N VAL A 22 -5.94 -19.30 22.94
CA VAL A 22 -4.65 -18.59 22.94
C VAL A 22 -3.68 -19.19 21.91
N LYS A 23 -3.59 -20.52 21.81
CA LYS A 23 -2.74 -21.19 20.81
C LYS A 23 -3.19 -20.92 19.37
N VAL A 24 -4.50 -20.98 19.11
CA VAL A 24 -5.07 -20.67 17.79
C VAL A 24 -4.84 -19.19 17.45
N GLY A 25 -5.06 -18.30 18.39
CA GLY A 25 -4.78 -16.86 18.21
C GLY A 25 -3.30 -16.60 17.90
N ALA A 26 -2.39 -17.22 18.66
CA ALA A 26 -0.95 -17.10 18.41
C ALA A 26 -0.53 -17.69 17.05
N PHE A 27 -1.15 -18.79 16.62
CA PHE A 27 -0.91 -19.37 15.30
C PHE A 27 -1.36 -18.42 14.18
N ILE A 28 -2.56 -17.84 14.28
CA ILE A 28 -3.08 -16.88 13.30
C ILE A 28 -2.14 -15.65 13.22
N VAL A 29 -1.76 -15.07 14.36
CA VAL A 29 -0.87 -13.91 14.39
C VAL A 29 0.49 -14.22 13.74
N LYS A 30 1.08 -15.37 14.03
CA LYS A 30 2.35 -15.81 13.41
C LYS A 30 2.20 -15.97 11.89
N THR A 31 1.13 -16.60 11.42
CA THR A 31 0.89 -16.80 9.99
C THR A 31 0.77 -15.46 9.26
N TRP A 32 0.02 -14.51 9.82
CA TRP A 32 -0.07 -13.16 9.27
C TRP A 32 1.26 -12.41 9.29
N ALA A 33 2.05 -12.56 10.36
CA ALA A 33 3.38 -11.95 10.45
C ALA A 33 4.32 -12.46 9.35
N TYR A 34 4.36 -13.76 9.09
CA TYR A 34 5.13 -14.33 7.98
C TYR A 34 4.64 -13.85 6.61
N PHE A 35 3.33 -13.75 6.42
CA PHE A 35 2.76 -13.24 5.18
C PHE A 35 3.15 -11.78 4.94
N ILE A 36 3.04 -10.93 5.96
CA ILE A 36 3.46 -9.52 5.88
C ILE A 36 4.97 -9.41 5.62
N ALA A 37 5.79 -10.21 6.32
CA ALA A 37 7.24 -10.24 6.10
C ALA A 37 7.60 -10.66 4.67
N PHE A 38 6.88 -11.63 4.11
CA PHE A 38 7.04 -12.04 2.70
C PHE A 38 6.68 -10.90 1.73
N LEU A 39 5.58 -10.18 1.96
CA LEU A 39 5.21 -9.02 1.13
C LEU A 39 6.26 -7.91 1.20
N ILE A 40 6.77 -7.59 2.40
CA ILE A 40 7.85 -6.61 2.59
C ILE A 40 9.11 -7.06 1.85
N TRP A 41 9.47 -8.34 1.95
CA TRP A 41 10.59 -8.90 1.22
C TRP A 41 10.38 -8.79 -0.30
N LEU A 42 9.18 -9.06 -0.80
CA LEU A 42 8.85 -9.01 -2.24
C LEU A 42 9.01 -7.59 -2.81
N ILE A 43 8.61 -6.56 -2.07
CA ILE A 43 8.78 -5.14 -2.44
C ILE A 43 10.25 -4.70 -2.41
N GLY A 44 11.13 -5.51 -1.80
CA GLY A 44 12.56 -5.20 -1.66
C GLY A 44 12.93 -4.50 -0.36
N GLY A 45 12.07 -4.63 0.67
CA GLY A 45 12.24 -4.04 1.99
C GLY A 45 11.34 -2.83 2.23
N PHE A 46 11.15 -2.49 3.50
CA PHE A 46 10.36 -1.32 3.92
C PHE A 46 11.28 -0.12 4.19
N ASP A 47 12.03 0.26 3.16
CA ASP A 47 12.97 1.38 3.16
C ASP A 47 12.28 2.74 2.91
N THR A 48 13.09 3.80 2.77
CA THR A 48 12.59 5.16 2.53
C THR A 48 11.77 5.27 1.25
N LEU A 49 12.20 4.60 0.15
CA LEU A 49 11.47 4.61 -1.12
C LEU A 49 10.07 4.01 -0.97
N ALA A 50 9.97 2.84 -0.36
CA ALA A 50 8.69 2.17 -0.14
C ALA A 50 7.76 3.01 0.76
N LYS A 51 8.29 3.60 1.84
CA LYS A 51 7.54 4.47 2.76
C LYS A 51 7.00 5.71 2.05
N VAL A 52 7.83 6.39 1.28
CA VAL A 52 7.44 7.58 0.53
C VAL A 52 6.37 7.24 -0.50
N LEU A 53 6.56 6.18 -1.29
CA LEU A 53 5.58 5.77 -2.29
C LEU A 53 4.22 5.42 -1.65
N MET A 54 4.21 4.64 -0.57
CA MET A 54 2.98 4.29 0.13
C MET A 54 2.29 5.53 0.73
N GLY A 55 3.07 6.45 1.30
CA GLY A 55 2.57 7.73 1.80
C GLY A 55 1.91 8.56 0.69
N LEU A 56 2.57 8.70 -0.47
CA LEU A 56 2.02 9.41 -1.62
C LEU A 56 0.75 8.75 -2.16
N MET A 57 0.71 7.42 -2.24
CA MET A 57 -0.50 6.69 -2.63
C MET A 57 -1.69 6.96 -1.71
N LEU A 58 -1.43 7.03 -0.40
CA LEU A 58 -2.47 7.30 0.60
C LEU A 58 -2.97 8.74 0.47
N ILE A 59 -2.06 9.71 0.32
CA ILE A 59 -2.41 11.13 0.14
C ILE A 59 -3.15 11.34 -1.18
N ASP A 60 -2.71 10.70 -2.27
CA ASP A 60 -3.40 10.77 -3.56
C ASP A 60 -4.84 10.26 -3.46
N TYR A 61 -5.04 9.11 -2.83
CA TYR A 61 -6.37 8.56 -2.63
C TYR A 61 -7.25 9.49 -1.79
N ALA A 62 -6.74 9.99 -0.66
CA ALA A 62 -7.48 10.91 0.21
C ALA A 62 -7.81 12.24 -0.51
N SER A 63 -6.84 12.83 -1.22
CA SER A 63 -7.05 14.05 -2.00
C SER A 63 -8.04 13.87 -3.15
N GLY A 64 -8.02 12.70 -3.81
CA GLY A 64 -8.96 12.34 -4.86
C GLY A 64 -10.40 12.21 -4.36
N VAL A 65 -10.59 11.57 -3.19
CA VAL A 65 -11.90 11.48 -2.52
C VAL A 65 -12.38 12.87 -2.12
N TYR A 66 -11.51 13.70 -1.52
CA TYR A 66 -11.86 15.08 -1.15
C TYR A 66 -12.25 15.94 -2.34
N ALA A 67 -11.49 15.89 -3.43
CA ALA A 67 -11.81 16.60 -4.67
C ALA A 67 -13.15 16.14 -5.27
N GLY A 68 -13.42 14.84 -5.27
CA GLY A 68 -14.68 14.26 -5.70
C GLY A 68 -15.88 14.71 -4.85
N TYR A 69 -15.68 14.77 -3.52
CA TYR A 69 -16.69 15.29 -2.59
C TYR A 69 -17.01 16.77 -2.87
N LYS A 70 -15.96 17.62 -2.98
CA LYS A 70 -16.11 19.06 -3.24
C LYS A 70 -16.84 19.35 -4.56
N LEU A 71 -16.58 18.55 -5.59
CA LEU A 71 -17.20 18.67 -6.91
C LEU A 71 -18.59 17.99 -6.99
N LYS A 72 -19.11 17.43 -5.89
CA LYS A 72 -20.36 16.66 -5.84
C LYS A 72 -20.39 15.51 -6.88
N ASN A 73 -19.23 14.94 -7.20
CA ASN A 73 -19.03 13.91 -8.22
C ASN A 73 -18.30 12.70 -7.61
N LEU A 74 -18.78 12.25 -6.44
CA LEU A 74 -18.32 11.00 -5.83
C LEU A 74 -18.90 9.83 -6.61
N ASN A 75 -17.99 9.00 -7.18
CA ASN A 75 -18.38 7.81 -7.92
C ASN A 75 -17.56 6.62 -7.41
N SER A 76 -18.27 5.61 -6.89
CA SER A 76 -17.64 4.37 -6.37
C SER A 76 -16.78 3.66 -7.43
N LYS A 77 -17.17 3.69 -8.71
CA LYS A 77 -16.36 3.12 -9.81
C LYS A 77 -15.00 3.83 -9.96
N ARG A 78 -14.97 5.17 -9.76
CA ARG A 78 -13.72 5.94 -9.82
C ARG A 78 -12.82 5.63 -8.62
N ALA A 79 -13.39 5.52 -7.41
CA ALA A 79 -12.67 5.13 -6.21
C ALA A 79 -12.05 3.73 -6.36
N TYR A 80 -12.80 2.76 -6.88
CA TYR A 80 -12.33 1.41 -7.16
C TYR A 80 -11.16 1.40 -8.17
N LYS A 81 -11.28 2.11 -9.30
CA LYS A 81 -10.18 2.25 -10.27
C LYS A 81 -8.91 2.86 -9.66
N GLY A 82 -9.06 3.79 -8.71
CA GLY A 82 -7.93 4.35 -7.97
C GLY A 82 -7.18 3.31 -7.15
N ILE A 83 -7.91 2.42 -6.46
CA ILE A 83 -7.32 1.30 -5.70
C ILE A 83 -6.67 0.29 -6.64
N GLU A 84 -7.35 -0.08 -7.72
CA GLU A 84 -6.83 -0.99 -8.73
C GLU A 84 -5.48 -0.50 -9.30
N LYS A 85 -5.39 0.77 -9.68
CA LYS A 85 -4.13 1.40 -10.13
C LYS A 85 -3.01 1.22 -9.08
N LYS A 86 -3.30 1.44 -7.81
CA LYS A 86 -2.32 1.32 -6.73
C LYS A 86 -1.84 -0.12 -6.52
N LEU A 87 -2.72 -1.09 -6.68
CA LEU A 87 -2.32 -2.51 -6.66
C LEU A 87 -1.37 -2.84 -7.82
N TRP A 88 -1.63 -2.33 -9.03
CA TRP A 88 -0.71 -2.50 -10.16
C TRP A 88 0.64 -1.84 -9.95
N ILE A 89 0.69 -0.65 -9.33
CA ILE A 89 1.94 0.02 -8.99
C ILE A 89 2.76 -0.83 -8.01
N LEU A 90 2.12 -1.38 -6.98
CA LEU A 90 2.80 -2.29 -6.04
C LEU A 90 3.30 -3.56 -6.74
N ALA A 91 2.52 -4.15 -7.64
CA ALA A 91 2.94 -5.32 -8.42
C ALA A 91 4.16 -5.01 -9.30
N LEU A 92 4.18 -3.84 -9.95
CA LEU A 92 5.31 -3.39 -10.76
C LEU A 92 6.56 -3.12 -9.90
N LEU A 93 6.39 -2.55 -8.70
CA LEU A 93 7.50 -2.37 -7.76
C LEU A 93 8.06 -3.71 -7.28
N CYS A 94 7.20 -4.70 -7.04
CA CYS A 94 7.63 -6.08 -6.73
C CYS A 94 8.44 -6.67 -7.88
N GLY A 95 7.96 -6.58 -9.12
CA GLY A 95 8.68 -7.05 -10.29
C GLY A 95 10.04 -6.37 -10.47
N ALA A 96 10.08 -5.04 -10.31
CA ALA A 96 11.32 -4.27 -10.36
C ALA A 96 12.30 -4.63 -9.23
N SER A 97 11.77 -4.95 -8.04
CA SER A 97 12.59 -5.42 -6.91
C SER A 97 13.21 -6.79 -7.18
N LEU A 98 12.47 -7.71 -7.79
CA LEU A 98 12.99 -9.02 -8.20
C LEU A 98 14.06 -8.86 -9.29
N MET A 99 13.82 -8.01 -10.29
CA MET A 99 14.80 -7.69 -11.33
C MET A 99 16.06 -7.03 -10.75
N HIS A 100 15.92 -6.14 -9.78
CA HIS A 100 17.06 -5.50 -9.11
C HIS A 100 17.94 -6.51 -8.38
N ARG A 101 17.39 -7.62 -7.88
CA ARG A 101 18.15 -8.71 -7.25
C ARG A 101 18.95 -9.54 -8.27
N LEU A 102 18.40 -9.68 -9.48
CA LEU A 102 19.10 -10.39 -10.57
C LEU A 102 20.20 -9.51 -11.20
N VAL A 103 19.95 -8.22 -11.34
CA VAL A 103 20.87 -7.26 -11.97
C VAL A 103 20.98 -6.00 -11.11
N PRO A 104 21.78 -6.03 -10.02
CA PRO A 104 21.86 -4.93 -9.05
C PRO A 104 22.37 -3.60 -9.65
N GLY A 105 23.24 -3.67 -10.68
CA GLY A 105 23.91 -2.50 -11.24
C GLY A 105 22.98 -1.50 -11.95
N ILE A 106 21.78 -1.90 -12.37
CA ILE A 106 20.86 -1.03 -13.13
C ILE A 106 19.92 -0.24 -12.21
N GLY A 107 19.73 -0.67 -10.96
CA GLY A 107 18.87 0.04 -10.01
C GLY A 107 17.38 0.04 -10.37
N PHE A 108 16.88 -0.99 -11.05
CA PHE A 108 15.48 -1.08 -11.53
C PHE A 108 14.42 -0.69 -10.50
N ARG A 109 14.59 -1.15 -9.25
CA ARG A 109 13.65 -0.84 -8.18
C ARG A 109 13.55 0.66 -7.90
N ASN A 110 14.70 1.35 -7.86
CA ASN A 110 14.74 2.78 -7.61
C ASN A 110 14.14 3.57 -8.78
N LEU A 111 14.47 3.16 -10.02
CA LEU A 111 13.93 3.78 -11.22
C LEU A 111 12.39 3.72 -11.23
N VAL A 112 11.82 2.53 -11.07
CA VAL A 112 10.37 2.32 -11.05
C VAL A 112 9.73 3.04 -9.84
N GLY A 113 10.35 2.97 -8.67
CA GLY A 113 9.83 3.62 -7.47
C GLY A 113 9.79 5.14 -7.58
N ILE A 114 10.85 5.78 -8.08
CA ILE A 114 10.92 7.24 -8.27
C ILE A 114 9.88 7.68 -9.32
N PHE A 115 9.74 6.94 -10.43
CA PHE A 115 8.73 7.22 -11.45
C PHE A 115 7.32 7.22 -10.87
N TYR A 116 6.97 6.22 -10.07
CA TYR A 116 5.64 6.17 -9.46
C TYR A 116 5.46 7.20 -8.34
N CYS A 117 6.50 7.56 -7.59
CA CYS A 117 6.43 8.68 -6.66
C CYS A 117 6.09 9.99 -7.39
N ALA A 118 6.73 10.28 -8.51
CA ALA A 118 6.43 11.46 -9.34
C ALA A 118 4.99 11.40 -9.90
N THR A 119 4.54 10.24 -10.35
CA THR A 119 3.17 10.03 -10.87
C THR A 119 2.10 10.24 -9.79
N GLU A 120 2.30 9.72 -8.59
CA GLU A 120 1.37 9.91 -7.47
C GLU A 120 1.37 11.38 -7.00
N LEU A 121 2.55 12.04 -6.96
CA LEU A 121 2.63 13.46 -6.63
C LEU A 121 1.91 14.33 -7.68
N LEU A 122 2.04 14.03 -8.97
CA LEU A 122 1.28 14.72 -10.03
C LEU A 122 -0.22 14.57 -9.84
N SER A 123 -0.68 13.36 -9.50
CA SER A 123 -2.09 13.10 -9.23
C SER A 123 -2.61 13.91 -8.02
N ILE A 124 -1.81 14.02 -6.95
CA ILE A 124 -2.13 14.87 -5.79
C ILE A 124 -2.28 16.35 -6.20
N VAL A 125 -1.34 16.85 -7.02
CA VAL A 125 -1.36 18.21 -7.54
C VAL A 125 -2.62 18.47 -8.40
N GLU A 126 -2.99 17.51 -9.26
CA GLU A 126 -4.22 17.58 -10.04
C GLU A 126 -5.48 17.56 -9.16
N ASN A 127 -5.52 16.74 -8.12
CA ASN A 127 -6.61 16.68 -7.16
C ASN A 127 -6.73 18.00 -6.37
N ALA A 128 -5.60 18.59 -5.96
CA ALA A 128 -5.56 19.90 -5.31
C ALA A 128 -6.12 21.01 -6.23
N ALA A 129 -5.71 21.01 -7.51
CA ALA A 129 -6.23 21.96 -8.50
C ALA A 129 -7.76 21.82 -8.68
N LYS A 130 -8.27 20.59 -8.78
CA LYS A 130 -9.73 20.30 -8.84
C LYS A 130 -10.44 20.76 -7.56
N ALA A 131 -9.77 20.69 -6.42
CA ALA A 131 -10.29 21.20 -5.15
C ALA A 131 -10.22 22.74 -5.02
N GLY A 132 -9.70 23.45 -6.04
CA GLY A 132 -9.61 24.92 -6.07
C GLY A 132 -8.37 25.48 -5.40
N VAL A 133 -7.37 24.66 -5.09
CA VAL A 133 -6.07 25.12 -4.59
C VAL A 133 -5.24 25.68 -5.77
N PRO A 134 -4.72 26.92 -5.71
CA PRO A 134 -3.90 27.46 -6.77
C PRO A 134 -2.58 26.67 -6.90
N VAL A 135 -2.37 26.02 -8.04
CA VAL A 135 -1.17 25.26 -8.33
C VAL A 135 -0.29 26.03 -9.33
N PRO A 136 0.99 26.27 -9.01
CA PRO A 136 1.91 26.93 -9.93
C PRO A 136 2.09 26.14 -11.22
N LYS A 137 1.92 26.81 -12.38
CA LYS A 137 2.08 26.17 -13.70
C LYS A 137 3.45 25.53 -13.91
N LYS A 138 4.50 26.10 -13.30
CA LYS A 138 5.87 25.56 -13.35
C LYS A 138 5.97 24.19 -12.69
N LEU A 139 5.32 24.01 -11.53
CA LEU A 139 5.31 22.74 -10.82
C LEU A 139 4.62 21.64 -11.65
N LYS A 140 3.48 21.97 -12.24
CA LYS A 140 2.74 21.03 -13.10
C LYS A 140 3.59 20.59 -14.30
N LYS A 141 4.21 21.54 -15.02
CA LYS A 141 5.09 21.24 -16.14
C LYS A 141 6.29 20.37 -15.75
N ALA A 142 6.96 20.68 -14.63
CA ALA A 142 8.10 19.88 -14.17
C ALA A 142 7.71 18.42 -13.87
N LEU A 143 6.54 18.20 -13.26
CA LEU A 143 6.04 16.85 -12.98
C LEU A 143 5.56 16.10 -14.24
N GLU A 144 5.00 16.81 -15.22
CA GLU A 144 4.66 16.26 -16.53
C GLU A 144 5.91 15.82 -17.29
N GLN A 145 6.97 16.63 -17.30
CA GLN A 145 8.25 16.29 -17.92
C GLN A 145 8.84 14.98 -17.38
N LEU A 146 8.84 14.80 -16.05
CA LEU A 146 9.29 13.55 -15.42
C LEU A 146 8.49 12.32 -15.87
N LYS A 147 7.26 12.54 -16.34
CA LYS A 147 6.40 11.47 -16.87
C LYS A 147 6.60 11.22 -18.35
N ASP A 148 6.94 12.24 -19.12
CA ASP A 148 7.05 12.17 -20.60
C ASP A 148 8.44 11.72 -21.04
N GLU A 149 9.51 12.02 -20.30
CA GLU A 149 10.86 11.50 -20.57
C GLU A 149 10.93 9.96 -20.63
N ASP A 150 9.99 9.28 -19.95
CA ASP A 150 9.88 7.81 -20.01
C ASP A 150 9.09 7.31 -21.24
N ARG A 151 8.34 8.17 -21.92
CA ARG A 151 7.59 7.79 -23.14
C ARG A 151 8.45 7.86 -24.40
N GLU A 152 9.29 8.89 -24.51
CA GLU A 152 10.18 9.07 -25.65
C GLU A 152 11.29 8.00 -25.74
N LYS A 153 11.65 7.37 -24.63
CA LYS A 153 12.62 6.26 -24.62
C LYS A 153 12.02 4.91 -25.08
N LYS A 154 10.72 4.86 -25.41
CA LYS A 154 10.02 3.63 -25.79
C LYS A 154 9.59 3.59 -27.28
N GLU A 155 9.82 4.66 -28.04
CA GLU A 155 9.76 4.70 -29.49
C GLU A 155 11.19 4.58 -30.08
#